data_9d486cfbd72a2493860009f225968acb
#
_entry.id   9d486cfbd72a2493860009f225968acb
#
_cell.length_a   1.000
_cell.length_b   1.000
_cell.length_c   1.000
_cell.angle_alpha   90.00
_cell.angle_beta   90.00
_cell.angle_gamma   90.00
#
_symmetry.space_group_name_H-M   'P 1'
#
loop_
_entity.id
_entity.type
_entity.pdbx_description
1 polymer ?
#
loop_
_entity_poly.entity_id
_entity_poly.type
_entity_poly.pdbx_seq_one_letter_code
_entity_poly.pdbx_strand_id
1 'polypeptide(L)'
;MGGGVGAVQHELLRAGVTAVVEVEASAAYQDACREEAERLGHADRIQHHLGDFGSLADAIAPADIVTLDRSVCCWPDMPGLVRPSAARARRLYGLVYPRDDWWVRVGWRTFSRLRMLLRSHPMQVYVHRTRDVEAILRGQGLVRRSHQKMGVWQVAVFARP
;
A
#
# COMPACT_ATOMS: atom_id res chain seq x y z
N MET A 1 3.96 -3.12 -2.00
CA MET A 1 3.35 -4.04 -1.02
C MET A 1 1.84 -3.92 -1.11
N GLY A 2 1.13 -5.05 -1.22
CA GLY A 2 -0.29 -5.06 -1.53
C GLY A 2 -0.56 -4.36 -2.86
N GLY A 3 0.21 -4.70 -3.87
CA GLY A 3 0.24 -3.99 -5.15
C GLY A 3 -0.96 -4.28 -6.05
N GLY A 4 -1.79 -5.25 -5.69
CA GLY A 4 -2.88 -5.70 -6.54
C GLY A 4 -2.34 -6.13 -7.91
N VAL A 5 -2.86 -5.55 -8.99
CA VAL A 5 -2.38 -5.79 -10.38
C VAL A 5 -1.09 -5.03 -10.74
N GLY A 6 -0.45 -4.37 -9.79
CA GLY A 6 0.84 -3.72 -10.00
C GLY A 6 0.81 -2.33 -10.64
N ALA A 7 -0.30 -1.62 -10.62
CA ALA A 7 -0.43 -0.34 -11.32
C ALA A 7 0.69 0.67 -10.97
N VAL A 8 0.98 0.86 -9.68
CA VAL A 8 2.02 1.80 -9.23
C VAL A 8 3.42 1.36 -9.66
N GLN A 9 3.73 0.05 -9.54
CA GLN A 9 5.05 -0.47 -9.90
C GLN A 9 5.33 -0.35 -11.40
N HIS A 10 4.34 -0.57 -12.25
CA HIS A 10 4.50 -0.41 -13.70
C HIS A 10 4.76 1.05 -14.09
N GLU A 11 4.10 2.01 -13.43
CA GLU A 11 4.40 3.45 -13.65
C GLU A 11 5.81 3.82 -13.15
N LEU A 12 6.26 3.26 -12.03
CA LEU A 12 7.62 3.47 -11.55
C LEU A 12 8.66 2.87 -12.51
N LEU A 13 8.39 1.69 -13.08
CA LEU A 13 9.25 1.07 -14.09
C LEU A 13 9.34 1.89 -15.38
N ARG A 14 8.21 2.48 -15.82
CA ARG A 14 8.18 3.44 -16.95
C ARG A 14 8.96 4.72 -16.64
N ALA A 15 8.92 5.17 -15.39
CA ALA A 15 9.66 6.35 -14.92
C ALA A 15 11.16 6.09 -14.68
N GLY A 16 11.67 4.88 -14.97
CA GLY A 16 13.09 4.57 -14.92
C GLY A 16 13.56 3.81 -13.68
N VAL A 17 12.67 3.33 -12.84
CA VAL A 17 13.04 2.37 -11.77
C VAL A 17 13.55 1.09 -12.43
N THR A 18 14.68 0.58 -11.97
CA THR A 18 15.37 -0.56 -12.61
C THR A 18 14.79 -1.91 -12.22
N ALA A 19 14.39 -2.08 -10.96
CA ALA A 19 13.84 -3.33 -10.44
C ALA A 19 12.78 -3.08 -9.36
N VAL A 20 11.87 -4.01 -9.22
CA VAL A 20 10.77 -3.98 -8.24
C VAL A 20 10.76 -5.28 -7.44
N VAL A 21 10.52 -5.17 -6.14
CA VAL A 21 10.14 -6.30 -5.29
C VAL A 21 8.67 -6.10 -4.91
N GLU A 22 7.84 -7.02 -5.35
CA GLU A 22 6.42 -7.05 -5.05
C GLU A 22 6.13 -8.05 -3.95
N VAL A 23 5.35 -7.63 -2.95
CA VAL A 23 4.84 -8.51 -1.88
C VAL A 23 3.33 -8.43 -1.89
N GLU A 24 2.67 -9.54 -2.14
CA GLU A 24 1.20 -9.62 -2.21
C GLU A 24 0.70 -10.85 -1.43
N ALA A 25 -0.33 -10.66 -0.61
CA ALA A 25 -0.90 -11.73 0.20
C ALA A 25 -1.91 -12.61 -0.58
N SER A 26 -2.49 -12.08 -1.66
CA SER A 26 -3.45 -12.79 -2.50
C SER A 26 -2.78 -13.41 -3.72
N ALA A 27 -2.83 -14.74 -3.83
CA ALA A 27 -2.31 -15.46 -5.00
C ALA A 27 -2.96 -14.98 -6.30
N ALA A 28 -4.28 -14.77 -6.30
CA ALA A 28 -5.01 -14.30 -7.47
C ALA A 28 -4.57 -12.90 -7.94
N TYR A 29 -4.26 -11.99 -7.01
CA TYR A 29 -3.71 -10.68 -7.39
C TYR A 29 -2.27 -10.79 -7.86
N GLN A 30 -1.47 -11.68 -7.27
CA GLN A 30 -0.10 -11.90 -7.73
C GLN A 30 -0.07 -12.51 -9.14
N ASP A 31 -0.98 -13.44 -9.45
CA ASP A 31 -1.08 -14.02 -10.81
C ASP A 31 -1.48 -12.95 -11.83
N ALA A 32 -2.49 -12.12 -11.52
CA ALA A 32 -2.87 -10.99 -12.36
C ALA A 32 -1.72 -9.97 -12.54
N CYS A 33 -0.91 -9.77 -11.50
CA CYS A 33 0.26 -8.89 -11.57
C CYS A 33 1.34 -9.47 -12.50
N ARG A 34 1.56 -10.79 -12.48
CA ARG A 34 2.51 -11.46 -13.40
C ARG A 34 2.05 -11.37 -14.86
N GLU A 35 0.77 -11.65 -15.12
CA GLU A 35 0.19 -11.53 -16.46
C GLU A 35 0.35 -10.09 -17.00
N GLU A 36 0.07 -9.10 -16.18
CA GLU A 36 0.24 -7.69 -16.58
C GLU A 36 1.71 -7.32 -16.78
N ALA A 37 2.62 -7.86 -15.97
CA ALA A 37 4.06 -7.65 -16.13
C ALA A 37 4.57 -8.24 -17.45
N GLU A 38 4.14 -9.44 -17.83
CA GLU A 38 4.45 -10.05 -19.11
C GLU A 38 3.91 -9.22 -20.27
N ARG A 39 2.64 -8.81 -20.20
CA ARG A 39 1.99 -7.97 -21.22
C ARG A 39 2.71 -6.64 -21.45
N LEU A 40 3.30 -6.06 -20.39
CA LEU A 40 4.02 -4.78 -20.46
C LEU A 40 5.53 -4.92 -20.70
N GLY A 41 6.06 -6.15 -20.81
CA GLY A 41 7.51 -6.38 -20.95
C GLY A 41 8.32 -6.03 -19.71
N HIS A 42 7.73 -6.15 -18.53
CA HIS A 42 8.36 -5.82 -17.24
C HIS A 42 8.70 -7.05 -16.39
N ALA A 43 8.40 -8.28 -16.87
CA ALA A 43 8.50 -9.51 -16.08
C ALA A 43 9.91 -9.73 -15.49
N ASP A 44 10.96 -9.52 -16.28
CA ASP A 44 12.35 -9.71 -15.84
C ASP A 44 12.83 -8.70 -14.79
N ARG A 45 12.03 -7.66 -14.52
CA ARG A 45 12.36 -6.57 -13.59
C ARG A 45 11.57 -6.64 -12.29
N ILE A 46 10.69 -7.64 -12.12
CA ILE A 46 9.82 -7.76 -10.95
C ILE A 46 10.07 -9.09 -10.25
N GLN A 47 10.49 -9.01 -8.99
CA GLN A 47 10.56 -10.17 -8.10
C GLN A 47 9.29 -10.25 -7.28
N HIS A 48 8.58 -11.38 -7.35
CA HIS A 48 7.31 -11.62 -6.68
C HIS A 48 7.49 -12.44 -5.40
N HIS A 49 6.91 -11.97 -4.29
CA HIS A 49 6.83 -12.69 -3.03
C HIS A 49 5.36 -12.83 -2.63
N LEU A 50 4.86 -14.08 -2.55
CA LEU A 50 3.53 -14.37 -2.04
C LEU A 50 3.56 -14.48 -0.53
N GLY A 51 2.77 -13.70 0.14
CA GLY A 51 2.61 -13.76 1.59
C GLY A 51 2.31 -12.42 2.24
N ASP A 52 2.11 -12.49 3.56
CA ASP A 52 1.95 -11.29 4.38
C ASP A 52 3.28 -10.56 4.56
N PHE A 53 3.26 -9.27 4.29
CA PHE A 53 4.46 -8.44 4.45
C PHE A 53 4.99 -8.44 5.89
N GLY A 54 4.11 -8.49 6.90
CA GLY A 54 4.54 -8.50 8.30
C GLY A 54 5.48 -9.67 8.61
N SER A 55 5.19 -10.84 8.04
CA SER A 55 6.02 -12.04 8.21
C SER A 55 7.25 -12.08 7.28
N LEU A 56 7.19 -11.40 6.15
CA LEU A 56 8.27 -11.36 5.15
C LEU A 56 9.21 -10.15 5.29
N ALA A 57 8.86 -9.20 6.14
CA ALA A 57 9.55 -7.92 6.23
C ALA A 57 11.07 -8.06 6.38
N ASP A 58 11.54 -8.97 7.23
CA ASP A 58 12.97 -9.15 7.49
C ASP A 58 13.73 -9.80 6.33
N ALA A 59 13.04 -10.54 5.48
CA ALA A 59 13.62 -11.15 4.28
C ALA A 59 13.65 -10.18 3.09
N ILE A 60 12.88 -9.08 3.13
CA ILE A 60 12.83 -8.10 2.04
C ILE A 60 13.91 -7.03 2.24
N ALA A 61 14.80 -6.91 1.28
CA ALA A 61 15.85 -5.89 1.30
C ALA A 61 15.27 -4.46 1.27
N PRO A 62 15.93 -3.48 1.90
CA PRO A 62 15.55 -2.08 1.78
C PRO A 62 15.63 -1.58 0.33
N ALA A 63 14.67 -0.76 -0.08
CA ALA A 63 14.55 -0.18 -1.42
C ALA A 63 14.57 1.35 -1.37
N ASP A 64 14.94 2.00 -2.47
CA ASP A 64 14.92 3.47 -2.54
C ASP A 64 13.51 4.02 -2.41
N ILE A 65 12.53 3.31 -2.99
CA ILE A 65 11.11 3.68 -2.97
C ILE A 65 10.32 2.51 -2.41
N VAL A 66 9.51 2.76 -1.40
CA VAL A 66 8.51 1.81 -0.89
C VAL A 66 7.12 2.39 -1.10
N THR A 67 6.20 1.59 -1.62
CA THR A 67 4.81 2.02 -1.85
C THR A 67 3.81 1.04 -1.24
N LEU A 68 2.74 1.58 -0.65
CA LEU A 68 1.56 0.85 -0.23
C LEU A 68 0.34 1.46 -0.93
N ASP A 69 -0.18 0.75 -1.93
CA ASP A 69 -1.38 1.19 -2.66
C ASP A 69 -2.60 0.47 -2.10
N ARG A 70 -3.48 1.21 -1.42
CA ARG A 70 -4.76 0.73 -0.86
C ARG A 70 -4.68 -0.53 0.02
N SER A 71 -3.51 -0.84 0.55
CA SER A 71 -3.26 -1.99 1.42
C SER A 71 -3.45 -1.67 2.90
N VAL A 72 -3.11 -0.46 3.33
CA VAL A 72 -3.24 -0.03 4.73
C VAL A 72 -4.68 -0.13 5.25
N CYS A 73 -5.65 0.12 4.39
CA CYS A 73 -7.08 0.01 4.75
C CYS A 73 -7.59 -1.42 4.91
N CYS A 74 -6.85 -2.41 4.44
CA CYS A 74 -7.19 -3.82 4.61
C CYS A 74 -6.56 -4.42 5.88
N TRP A 75 -5.70 -3.65 6.57
CA TRP A 75 -4.92 -4.10 7.70
C TRP A 75 -5.43 -3.49 9.02
N PRO A 76 -5.94 -4.30 9.97
CA PRO A 76 -6.42 -3.77 11.24
C PRO A 76 -5.29 -3.19 12.08
N ASP A 77 -4.12 -3.86 12.11
CA ASP A 77 -2.89 -3.40 12.76
C ASP A 77 -2.05 -2.54 11.82
N MET A 78 -2.51 -1.32 11.57
CA MET A 78 -1.77 -0.36 10.72
C MET A 78 -0.33 -0.11 11.20
N PRO A 79 -0.03 0.03 12.51
CA PRO A 79 1.34 0.14 12.99
C PRO A 79 2.23 -1.05 12.61
N GLY A 80 1.69 -2.28 12.70
CA GLY A 80 2.39 -3.51 12.33
C GLY A 80 2.74 -3.61 10.84
N LEU A 81 2.02 -2.90 9.98
CA LEU A 81 2.33 -2.81 8.55
C LEU A 81 3.21 -1.60 8.22
N VAL A 82 2.84 -0.41 8.69
CA VAL A 82 3.48 0.85 8.29
C VAL A 82 4.89 0.98 8.89
N ARG A 83 5.11 0.57 10.12
CA ARG A 83 6.42 0.67 10.77
C ARG A 83 7.51 -0.16 10.07
N PRO A 84 7.34 -1.49 9.86
CA PRO A 84 8.36 -2.28 9.19
C PRO A 84 8.54 -1.90 7.72
N SER A 85 7.46 -1.53 7.01
CA SER A 85 7.57 -1.09 5.62
C SER A 85 8.29 0.25 5.48
N ALA A 86 8.05 1.21 6.38
CA ALA A 86 8.77 2.49 6.42
C ALA A 86 10.26 2.31 6.74
N ALA A 87 10.61 1.34 7.60
CA ALA A 87 12.00 1.01 7.90
C ALA A 87 12.77 0.51 6.67
N ARG A 88 12.08 -0.09 5.68
CA ARG A 88 12.67 -0.54 4.41
C ARG A 88 12.82 0.56 3.35
N ALA A 89 12.25 1.75 3.57
CA ALA A 89 12.37 2.87 2.63
C ALA A 89 13.71 3.62 2.86
N ARG A 90 14.58 3.65 1.85
CA ARG A 90 15.83 4.41 1.90
C ARG A 90 15.63 5.89 1.61
N ARG A 91 14.75 6.24 0.68
CA ARG A 91 14.56 7.61 0.19
C ARG A 91 13.10 8.05 0.23
N LEU A 92 12.19 7.31 -0.41
CA LEU A 92 10.80 7.69 -0.58
C LEU A 92 9.84 6.62 -0.05
N TYR A 93 8.75 7.08 0.52
CA TYR A 93 7.67 6.23 0.97
C TYR A 93 6.32 6.79 0.49
N GLY A 94 5.61 6.04 -0.34
CA GLY A 94 4.33 6.43 -0.93
C GLY A 94 3.16 5.65 -0.36
N LEU A 95 2.08 6.34 -0.04
CA LEU A 95 0.85 5.77 0.50
C LEU A 95 -0.37 6.20 -0.29
N VAL A 96 -1.24 5.24 -0.60
CA VAL A 96 -2.62 5.48 -1.02
C VAL A 96 -3.55 4.81 -0.01
N TYR A 97 -4.38 5.59 0.68
CA TYR A 97 -5.28 5.10 1.72
C TYR A 97 -6.52 5.97 1.86
N PRO A 98 -7.61 5.49 2.51
CA PRO A 98 -8.83 6.27 2.67
C PRO A 98 -8.58 7.55 3.49
N ARG A 99 -9.29 8.62 3.11
CA ARG A 99 -9.33 9.85 3.91
C ARG A 99 -10.03 9.56 5.24
N ASP A 100 -9.55 10.21 6.32
CA ASP A 100 -10.13 10.10 7.66
C ASP A 100 -11.16 11.20 7.98
N ASP A 101 -11.69 11.88 6.96
CA ASP A 101 -12.80 12.80 7.09
C ASP A 101 -14.03 12.07 7.65
N TRP A 102 -14.84 12.77 8.47
CA TRP A 102 -15.97 12.17 9.16
C TRP A 102 -16.98 11.49 8.22
N TRP A 103 -17.27 12.09 7.06
CA TRP A 103 -18.21 11.55 6.07
C TRP A 103 -17.69 10.28 5.40
N VAL A 104 -16.39 10.19 5.14
CA VAL A 104 -15.74 8.97 4.62
C VAL A 104 -15.85 7.85 5.65
N ARG A 105 -15.58 8.15 6.93
CA ARG A 105 -15.68 7.17 8.02
C ARG A 105 -17.11 6.66 8.20
N VAL A 106 -18.10 7.55 8.15
CA VAL A 106 -19.51 7.17 8.23
C VAL A 106 -19.92 6.34 7.01
N GLY A 107 -19.57 6.79 5.81
CA GLY A 107 -19.85 6.08 4.56
C GLY A 107 -19.32 4.64 4.55
N TRP A 108 -18.05 4.43 4.92
CA TRP A 108 -17.46 3.09 5.00
C TRP A 108 -18.12 2.22 6.07
N ARG A 109 -18.45 2.77 7.24
CA ARG A 109 -19.18 2.02 8.29
C ARG A 109 -20.55 1.55 7.82
N THR A 110 -21.30 2.45 7.17
CA THR A 110 -22.63 2.13 6.64
C THR A 110 -22.55 1.09 5.53
N PHE A 111 -21.64 1.27 4.59
CA PHE A 111 -21.39 0.34 3.50
C PHE A 111 -20.98 -1.06 4.00
N SER A 112 -20.06 -1.14 4.95
CA SER A 112 -19.63 -2.41 5.54
C SER A 112 -20.78 -3.13 6.27
N ARG A 113 -21.62 -2.39 7.01
CA ARG A 113 -22.79 -2.96 7.66
C ARG A 113 -23.83 -3.49 6.67
N LEU A 114 -24.09 -2.74 5.59
CA LEU A 114 -25.03 -3.14 4.55
C LEU A 114 -24.54 -4.41 3.83
N ARG A 115 -23.26 -4.48 3.49
CA ARG A 115 -22.67 -5.68 2.88
C ARG A 115 -22.74 -6.90 3.80
N MET A 116 -22.54 -6.73 5.09
CA MET A 116 -22.67 -7.82 6.07
C MET A 116 -24.10 -8.35 6.14
N LEU A 117 -25.12 -7.49 6.04
CA LEU A 117 -26.53 -7.88 5.96
C LEU A 117 -26.85 -8.66 4.67
N LEU A 118 -26.19 -8.35 3.56
CA LEU A 118 -26.40 -8.99 2.25
C LEU A 118 -25.56 -10.26 2.05
N ARG A 119 -24.94 -10.81 3.11
CA ARG A 119 -24.10 -12.04 3.09
C ARG A 119 -22.98 -12.05 2.05
N SER A 120 -22.57 -10.91 1.55
CA SER A 120 -21.38 -10.80 0.71
C SER A 120 -20.13 -10.91 1.57
N HIS A 121 -19.05 -11.52 1.06
CA HIS A 121 -17.78 -11.69 1.77
C HIS A 121 -17.34 -10.38 2.44
N PRO A 122 -17.06 -10.37 3.74
CA PRO A 122 -16.76 -9.15 4.47
C PRO A 122 -15.34 -8.67 4.17
N MET A 123 -15.17 -7.89 3.10
CA MET A 123 -13.96 -7.09 2.97
C MET A 123 -14.11 -5.93 3.94
N GLN A 124 -13.45 -6.01 5.08
CA GLN A 124 -13.40 -4.95 6.07
C GLN A 124 -12.44 -3.86 5.58
N VAL A 125 -12.93 -2.63 5.51
CA VAL A 125 -12.09 -1.45 5.20
C VAL A 125 -11.92 -0.64 6.48
N TYR A 126 -10.66 -0.48 6.90
CA TYR A 126 -10.26 0.31 8.06
C TYR A 126 -9.88 1.73 7.62
N VAL A 127 -10.48 2.72 8.25
CA VAL A 127 -10.13 4.13 8.03
C VAL A 127 -9.25 4.57 9.19
N HIS A 128 -7.95 4.52 8.98
CA HIS A 128 -6.96 4.96 9.97
C HIS A 128 -6.84 6.48 9.99
N ARG A 129 -6.53 7.04 11.17
CA ARG A 129 -6.32 8.48 11.28
C ARG A 129 -5.01 8.88 10.63
N THR A 130 -5.06 9.85 9.73
CA THR A 130 -3.89 10.39 9.02
C THR A 130 -2.78 10.80 9.98
N ARG A 131 -3.13 11.44 11.10
CA ARG A 131 -2.17 11.86 12.11
C ARG A 131 -1.38 10.69 12.73
N ASP A 132 -2.02 9.52 12.89
CA ASP A 132 -1.39 8.35 13.52
C ASP A 132 -0.42 7.69 12.51
N VAL A 133 -0.79 7.62 11.23
CA VAL A 133 0.09 7.20 10.13
C VAL A 133 1.30 8.12 10.04
N GLU A 134 1.09 9.43 10.01
CA GLU A 134 2.17 10.42 9.95
C GLU A 134 3.08 10.40 11.17
N ALA A 135 2.55 10.14 12.36
CA ALA A 135 3.34 10.02 13.57
C ALA A 135 4.34 8.85 13.49
N ILE A 136 3.88 7.70 12.97
CA ILE A 136 4.75 6.54 12.75
C ILE A 136 5.84 6.86 11.73
N LEU A 137 5.47 7.44 10.59
CA LEU A 137 6.42 7.76 9.50
C LEU A 137 7.46 8.79 9.96
N ARG A 138 7.02 9.80 10.71
CA ARG A 138 7.93 10.80 11.31
C ARG A 138 8.88 10.16 12.31
N GLY A 139 8.41 9.23 13.13
CA GLY A 139 9.24 8.42 14.04
C GLY A 139 10.26 7.53 13.33
N GLN A 140 10.06 7.24 12.04
CA GLN A 140 11.00 6.54 11.15
C GLN A 140 11.90 7.51 10.35
N GLY A 141 11.89 8.80 10.65
CA GLY A 141 12.71 9.82 9.98
C GLY A 141 12.19 10.21 8.58
N LEU A 142 10.91 9.95 8.29
CA LEU A 142 10.27 10.30 7.02
C LEU A 142 9.45 11.58 7.18
N VAL A 143 9.68 12.57 6.31
CA VAL A 143 8.99 13.86 6.30
C VAL A 143 8.07 13.94 5.09
N ARG A 144 6.81 14.38 5.31
CA ARG A 144 5.84 14.52 4.22
C ARG A 144 6.27 15.57 3.21
N ARG A 145 6.35 15.19 1.93
CA ARG A 145 6.68 16.06 0.79
C ARG A 145 5.47 16.46 -0.01
N SER A 146 4.51 15.55 -0.19
CA SER A 146 3.28 15.89 -0.88
C SER A 146 2.08 15.18 -0.25
N HIS A 147 0.90 15.76 -0.43
CA HIS A 147 -0.37 15.20 -0.01
C HIS A 147 -1.47 15.68 -0.95
N GLN A 148 -2.20 14.74 -1.53
CA GLN A 148 -3.31 15.00 -2.43
C GLN A 148 -4.54 14.23 -1.99
N LYS A 149 -5.71 14.82 -2.14
CA LYS A 149 -7.01 14.19 -1.86
C LYS A 149 -7.73 13.94 -3.18
N MET A 150 -8.18 12.70 -3.38
CA MET A 150 -8.86 12.25 -4.59
C MET A 150 -10.11 11.46 -4.21
N GLY A 151 -11.28 12.10 -4.24
CA GLY A 151 -12.54 11.49 -3.80
C GLY A 151 -12.46 11.01 -2.34
N VAL A 152 -12.64 9.70 -2.11
CA VAL A 152 -12.54 9.06 -0.79
C VAL A 152 -11.11 8.66 -0.42
N TRP A 153 -10.17 8.76 -1.34
CA TRP A 153 -8.77 8.40 -1.18
C TRP A 153 -7.89 9.61 -0.92
N GLN A 154 -6.74 9.36 -0.36
CA GLN A 154 -5.64 10.32 -0.29
C GLN A 154 -4.32 9.65 -0.68
N VAL A 155 -3.48 10.43 -1.32
CA VAL A 155 -2.12 10.04 -1.71
C VAL A 155 -1.15 10.89 -0.92
N ALA A 156 -0.21 10.28 -0.24
CA ALA A 156 0.83 10.98 0.50
C ALA A 156 2.20 10.41 0.18
N VAL A 157 3.17 11.29 -0.07
CA VAL A 157 4.56 10.93 -0.31
C VAL A 157 5.42 11.54 0.79
N PHE A 158 6.27 10.70 1.35
CA PHE A 158 7.24 11.06 2.38
C PHE A 158 8.65 10.79 1.88
N ALA A 159 9.61 11.56 2.35
CA ALA A 159 11.01 11.37 2.02
C ALA A 159 11.88 11.41 3.28
N ARG A 160 13.00 10.70 3.25
CA ARG A 160 14.07 10.96 4.19
C ARG A 160 14.74 12.30 3.85
N PRO A 161 15.15 13.10 4.84
CA PRO A 161 15.92 14.34 4.62
C PRO A 161 17.20 14.10 3.86
#